data_6b05e4f5cfa594c0b781cf62c23e1b8a
#
_entry.id   6b05e4f5cfa594c0b781cf62c23e1b8a
#
_cell.length_a   1.000
_cell.length_b   1.000
_cell.length_c   1.000
_cell.angle_alpha   90.00
_cell.angle_beta   90.00
_cell.angle_gamma   90.00
#
_symmetry.space_group_name_H-M   'P 1'
#
loop_
_entity.id
_entity.type
_entity.pdbx_description
1 polymer ?
#
loop_
_entity_poly.entity_id
_entity_poly.type
_entity_poly.pdbx_seq_one_letter_code
_entity_poly.pdbx_strand_id
1 'polypeptide(L)'
;MNFVWYAHRYANAIIASDPFLANRYNEFERTLLGITDDDLINDFRNKKLLYAARGTNFKSISHSINSLLKERMSRVPGWYSEVDIFNDTTGAIGNTEWRLDFACENGIAIEVAFNHGEAIAWNLIKPCLASELNHVQKTFQTRIGVYVCATDEMKRAGNFDSASGSYEKVLRYLPPMMNQLTTPMMIIGLTPPDTFRIDAVTKDIVRI
;
A
#
# COMPACT_ATOMS: atom_id res chain seq x y z
N MET A 1 -11.95 -6.12 -0.36
CA MET A 1 -11.42 -5.86 1.02
C MET A 1 -11.97 -4.55 1.52
N ASN A 2 -12.42 -4.50 2.77
CA ASN A 2 -12.89 -3.28 3.41
C ASN A 2 -11.71 -2.50 4.01
N PHE A 3 -11.92 -1.19 4.26
CA PHE A 3 -10.90 -0.32 4.84
C PHE A 3 -11.51 0.89 5.55
N VAL A 4 -10.72 1.48 6.44
CA VAL A 4 -10.92 2.82 7.01
C VAL A 4 -9.91 3.76 6.38
N TRP A 5 -10.16 5.08 6.43
CA TRP A 5 -9.25 6.05 5.86
C TRP A 5 -9.14 7.33 6.68
N TYR A 6 -8.04 8.02 6.49
CA TYR A 6 -7.79 9.37 7.00
C TYR A 6 -7.19 10.23 5.87
N ALA A 7 -7.66 11.47 5.75
CA ALA A 7 -7.15 12.41 4.76
C ALA A 7 -6.15 13.40 5.39
N HIS A 8 -4.87 13.17 5.14
CA HIS A 8 -3.82 14.12 5.47
C HIS A 8 -3.86 15.30 4.49
N ARG A 9 -3.78 16.54 5.00
CA ARG A 9 -3.81 17.78 4.20
C ARG A 9 -4.98 17.86 3.23
N TYR A 10 -6.18 17.47 3.69
CA TYR A 10 -7.41 17.55 2.88
C TYR A 10 -7.34 16.80 1.54
N ALA A 11 -6.57 15.70 1.46
CA ALA A 11 -6.40 14.94 0.23
C ALA A 11 -7.74 14.52 -0.40
N ASN A 12 -8.73 14.13 0.42
CA ASN A 12 -10.08 13.79 -0.04
C ASN A 12 -10.79 14.93 -0.76
N ALA A 13 -10.68 16.16 -0.25
CA ALA A 13 -11.28 17.33 -0.88
C ALA A 13 -10.58 17.70 -2.20
N ILE A 14 -9.26 17.58 -2.24
CA ILE A 14 -8.46 17.82 -3.46
C ILE A 14 -8.81 16.78 -4.52
N ILE A 15 -8.88 15.50 -4.16
CA ILE A 15 -9.30 14.42 -5.07
C ILE A 15 -10.70 14.71 -5.62
N ALA A 16 -11.66 15.05 -4.75
CA ALA A 16 -13.04 15.31 -5.17
C ALA A 16 -13.19 16.55 -6.07
N SER A 17 -12.28 17.53 -5.96
CA SER A 17 -12.33 18.76 -6.77
C SER A 17 -11.71 18.63 -8.17
N ASP A 18 -10.97 17.57 -8.42
CA ASP A 18 -10.28 17.33 -9.70
C ASP A 18 -10.80 16.03 -10.35
N PRO A 19 -11.51 16.10 -11.48
CA PRO A 19 -12.09 14.92 -12.13
C PRO A 19 -11.05 13.85 -12.52
N PHE A 20 -9.82 14.25 -12.88
CA PHE A 20 -8.77 13.30 -13.21
C PHE A 20 -8.31 12.54 -11.96
N LEU A 21 -8.02 13.25 -10.87
CA LEU A 21 -7.63 12.62 -9.59
C LEU A 21 -8.75 11.74 -9.04
N ALA A 22 -10.00 12.21 -9.10
CA ALA A 22 -11.17 11.43 -8.67
C ALA A 22 -11.28 10.12 -9.46
N ASN A 23 -11.13 10.16 -10.79
CA ASN A 23 -11.14 8.96 -11.61
C ASN A 23 -10.02 7.99 -11.23
N ARG A 24 -8.78 8.48 -11.10
CA ARG A 24 -7.62 7.65 -10.72
C ARG A 24 -7.76 7.03 -9.34
N TYR A 25 -8.25 7.81 -8.37
CA TYR A 25 -8.50 7.30 -7.03
C TYR A 25 -9.62 6.23 -7.03
N ASN A 26 -10.72 6.46 -7.75
CA ASN A 26 -11.81 5.50 -7.89
C ASN A 26 -11.36 4.18 -8.57
N GLU A 27 -10.45 4.23 -9.53
CA GLU A 27 -9.88 3.02 -10.16
C GLU A 27 -9.11 2.19 -9.14
N PHE A 28 -8.26 2.82 -8.34
CA PHE A 28 -7.53 2.16 -7.25
C PHE A 28 -8.49 1.61 -6.19
N GLU A 29 -9.43 2.42 -5.72
CA GLU A 29 -10.41 2.04 -4.70
C GLU A 29 -11.25 0.83 -5.14
N ARG A 30 -11.77 0.84 -6.37
CA ARG A 30 -12.51 -0.30 -6.93
C ARG A 30 -11.65 -1.55 -7.02
N THR A 31 -10.38 -1.41 -7.39
CA THR A 31 -9.42 -2.52 -7.43
C THR A 31 -9.24 -3.12 -6.05
N LEU A 32 -9.07 -2.29 -5.04
CA LEU A 32 -8.91 -2.71 -3.64
C LEU A 32 -10.17 -3.38 -3.09
N LEU A 33 -11.34 -2.74 -3.25
CA LEU A 33 -12.64 -3.27 -2.82
C LEU A 33 -13.00 -4.56 -3.56
N GLY A 34 -12.57 -4.70 -4.81
CA GLY A 34 -12.80 -5.88 -5.64
C GLY A 34 -12.05 -7.13 -5.19
N ILE A 35 -11.03 -7.04 -4.33
CA ILE A 35 -10.38 -8.22 -3.76
C ILE A 35 -11.29 -8.81 -2.69
N THR A 36 -11.83 -10.01 -2.96
CA THR A 36 -12.74 -10.71 -2.06
C THR A 36 -12.00 -11.58 -1.05
N ASP A 37 -12.71 -12.02 -0.02
CA ASP A 37 -12.20 -13.00 0.94
C ASP A 37 -11.82 -14.32 0.27
N ASP A 38 -12.60 -14.77 -0.71
CA ASP A 38 -12.30 -15.99 -1.46
C ASP A 38 -11.04 -15.85 -2.33
N ASP A 39 -10.78 -14.67 -2.90
CA ASP A 39 -9.51 -14.40 -3.59
C ASP A 39 -8.32 -14.55 -2.62
N LEU A 40 -8.43 -13.94 -1.42
CA LEU A 40 -7.40 -14.04 -0.39
C LEU A 40 -7.17 -15.47 0.08
N ILE A 41 -8.25 -16.23 0.31
CA ILE A 41 -8.20 -17.65 0.73
C ILE A 41 -7.50 -18.49 -0.33
N ASN A 42 -7.90 -18.32 -1.60
CA ASN A 42 -7.35 -19.11 -2.70
C ASN A 42 -5.87 -18.80 -2.94
N ASP A 43 -5.51 -17.52 -2.97
CA ASP A 43 -4.10 -17.12 -3.13
C ASP A 43 -3.24 -17.58 -1.95
N PHE A 44 -3.74 -17.43 -0.71
CA PHE A 44 -3.04 -17.89 0.48
C PHE A 44 -2.77 -19.41 0.45
N ARG A 45 -3.80 -20.22 0.12
CA ARG A 45 -3.66 -21.69 0.02
C ARG A 45 -2.65 -22.09 -1.05
N ASN A 46 -2.73 -21.48 -2.24
CA ASN A 46 -1.79 -21.74 -3.33
C ASN A 46 -0.35 -21.40 -2.92
N LYS A 47 -0.13 -20.24 -2.31
CA LYS A 47 1.19 -19.85 -1.80
C LYS A 47 1.68 -20.77 -0.69
N LYS A 48 0.80 -21.15 0.23
CA LYS A 48 1.18 -22.08 1.30
C LYS A 48 1.72 -23.41 0.74
N LEU A 49 1.08 -23.97 -0.30
CA LEU A 49 1.56 -25.18 -0.98
C LEU A 49 2.91 -24.95 -1.67
N LEU A 50 3.07 -23.83 -2.39
CA LEU A 50 4.33 -23.48 -3.08
C LEU A 50 5.50 -23.28 -2.10
N TYR A 51 5.25 -22.62 -0.98
CA TYR A 51 6.27 -22.37 0.05
C TYR A 51 6.63 -23.66 0.80
N ALA A 52 5.65 -24.52 1.11
CA ALA A 52 5.89 -25.82 1.71
C ALA A 52 6.77 -26.71 0.82
N ALA A 53 6.56 -26.73 -0.50
CA ALA A 53 7.40 -27.44 -1.46
C ALA A 53 8.86 -26.94 -1.48
N ARG A 54 9.11 -25.72 -1.00
CA ARG A 54 10.45 -25.10 -0.86
C ARG A 54 11.02 -25.21 0.55
N GLY A 55 10.36 -25.94 1.44
CA GLY A 55 10.78 -26.09 2.84
C GLY A 55 10.59 -24.82 3.70
N THR A 56 9.76 -23.86 3.26
CA THR A 56 9.47 -22.61 3.96
C THR A 56 8.01 -22.53 4.36
N ASN A 57 7.70 -21.74 5.38
CA ASN A 57 6.34 -21.64 5.92
C ASN A 57 5.72 -20.28 5.54
N PHE A 58 4.59 -20.34 4.85
CA PHE A 58 3.78 -19.16 4.51
C PHE A 58 2.79 -18.90 5.66
N LYS A 59 2.84 -17.71 6.29
CA LYS A 59 2.21 -17.47 7.60
C LYS A 59 1.20 -16.33 7.62
N SER A 60 1.27 -15.39 6.65
CA SER A 60 0.51 -14.14 6.69
C SER A 60 -0.17 -13.86 5.36
N ILE A 61 -1.36 -13.25 5.41
CA ILE A 61 -2.06 -12.82 4.19
C ILE A 61 -1.46 -11.56 3.55
N SER A 62 -0.50 -10.90 4.18
CA SER A 62 0.12 -9.67 3.64
C SER A 62 0.67 -9.85 2.21
N HIS A 63 1.34 -10.97 1.97
CA HIS A 63 1.85 -11.30 0.64
C HIS A 63 0.76 -11.62 -0.38
N SER A 64 -0.38 -12.16 0.08
CA SER A 64 -1.55 -12.40 -0.78
C SER A 64 -2.19 -11.08 -1.20
N ILE A 65 -2.34 -10.15 -0.27
CA ILE A 65 -2.84 -8.81 -0.56
C ILE A 65 -1.95 -8.11 -1.59
N ASN A 66 -0.64 -8.07 -1.35
CA ASN A 66 0.30 -7.41 -2.27
C ASN A 66 0.24 -8.01 -3.68
N SER A 67 0.23 -9.34 -3.81
CA SER A 67 0.22 -9.97 -5.13
C SER A 67 -1.10 -9.78 -5.88
N LEU A 68 -2.24 -9.90 -5.19
CA LEU A 68 -3.55 -9.68 -5.79
C LEU A 68 -3.74 -8.22 -6.22
N LEU A 69 -3.30 -7.27 -5.38
CA LEU A 69 -3.36 -5.86 -5.72
C LEU A 69 -2.46 -5.55 -6.92
N LYS A 70 -1.22 -6.07 -6.95
CA LYS A 70 -0.29 -5.91 -8.06
C LYS A 70 -0.83 -6.50 -9.37
N GLU A 71 -1.38 -7.71 -9.31
CA GLU A 71 -1.99 -8.37 -10.46
C GLU A 71 -3.16 -7.55 -11.02
N ARG A 72 -4.04 -7.06 -10.16
CA ARG A 72 -5.23 -6.31 -10.60
C ARG A 72 -4.87 -4.92 -11.09
N MET A 73 -3.99 -4.21 -10.40
CA MET A 73 -3.55 -2.87 -10.81
C MET A 73 -2.81 -2.90 -12.15
N SER A 74 -2.07 -3.97 -12.47
CA SER A 74 -1.39 -4.12 -13.76
C SER A 74 -2.35 -4.19 -14.96
N ARG A 75 -3.63 -4.45 -14.72
CA ARG A 75 -4.69 -4.49 -15.75
C ARG A 75 -5.41 -3.15 -15.93
N VAL A 76 -5.14 -2.17 -15.06
CA VAL A 76 -5.78 -0.84 -15.13
C VAL A 76 -4.91 0.09 -15.98
N PRO A 77 -5.40 0.56 -17.14
CA PRO A 77 -4.60 1.38 -18.03
C PRO A 77 -4.11 2.68 -17.39
N GLY A 78 -2.85 3.04 -17.64
CA GLY A 78 -2.24 4.26 -17.13
C GLY A 78 -1.78 4.18 -15.67
N TRP A 79 -1.82 3.00 -15.06
CA TRP A 79 -1.14 2.69 -13.83
C TRP A 79 0.11 1.84 -14.09
N TYR A 80 1.16 2.15 -13.34
CA TYR A 80 2.46 1.49 -13.42
C TYR A 80 2.84 0.96 -12.05
N SER A 81 3.42 -0.23 -12.00
CA SER A 81 3.90 -0.84 -10.75
C SER A 81 5.41 -0.78 -10.64
N GLU A 82 5.93 -0.81 -9.41
CA GLU A 82 7.38 -0.78 -9.13
C GLU A 82 8.08 0.41 -9.82
N VAL A 83 7.52 1.61 -9.63
CA VAL A 83 7.96 2.83 -10.31
C VAL A 83 9.09 3.49 -9.54
N ASP A 84 10.25 3.64 -10.17
CA ASP A 84 11.34 4.44 -9.61
C ASP A 84 10.91 5.90 -9.53
N ILE A 85 11.06 6.52 -8.36
CA ILE A 85 10.67 7.93 -8.15
C ILE A 85 11.53 8.86 -8.99
N PHE A 86 12.83 8.61 -9.00
CA PHE A 86 13.81 9.46 -9.69
C PHE A 86 14.24 8.84 -11.01
N ASN A 87 14.28 9.67 -12.05
CA ASN A 87 14.87 9.31 -13.33
C ASN A 87 16.35 9.69 -13.30
N ASP A 88 17.14 8.95 -12.55
CA ASP A 88 18.57 9.22 -12.38
C ASP A 88 19.40 8.44 -13.40
N THR A 89 19.81 9.13 -14.46
CA THR A 89 20.71 8.57 -15.49
C THR A 89 22.17 8.50 -15.04
N THR A 90 22.52 9.14 -13.91
CA THR A 90 23.90 9.21 -13.41
C THR A 90 24.21 8.10 -12.41
N GLY A 91 23.20 7.44 -11.86
CA GLY A 91 23.34 6.43 -10.81
C GLY A 91 23.69 6.98 -9.42
N ALA A 92 23.71 8.32 -9.27
CA ALA A 92 24.11 8.96 -8.02
C ALA A 92 23.08 8.79 -6.89
N ILE A 93 21.81 8.59 -7.23
CA ILE A 93 20.70 8.48 -6.26
C ILE A 93 20.39 7.01 -5.92
N GLY A 94 20.78 6.04 -6.77
CA GLY A 94 20.47 4.63 -6.61
C GLY A 94 19.01 4.30 -6.99
N ASN A 95 18.82 3.41 -7.94
CA ASN A 95 17.51 3.18 -8.56
C ASN A 95 16.57 2.26 -7.79
N THR A 96 17.05 1.49 -6.80
CA THR A 96 16.23 0.47 -6.14
C THR A 96 15.63 0.90 -4.81
N GLU A 97 16.15 1.94 -4.20
CA GLU A 97 15.76 2.39 -2.85
C GLU A 97 14.53 3.32 -2.88
N TRP A 98 14.36 4.07 -3.97
CA TRP A 98 13.35 5.10 -4.14
C TRP A 98 12.26 4.65 -5.11
N ARG A 99 11.55 3.59 -4.74
CA ARG A 99 10.52 2.99 -5.59
C ARG A 99 9.16 3.03 -4.91
N LEU A 100 8.13 3.35 -5.70
CA LEU A 100 6.72 3.26 -5.33
C LEU A 100 6.14 1.92 -5.78
N ASP A 101 5.20 1.39 -5.03
CA ASP A 101 4.47 0.19 -5.45
C ASP A 101 3.64 0.45 -6.70
N PHE A 102 2.95 1.61 -6.75
CA PHE A 102 2.21 2.03 -7.95
C PHE A 102 2.26 3.55 -8.11
N ALA A 103 2.20 4.00 -9.37
CA ALA A 103 2.03 5.40 -9.70
C ALA A 103 1.28 5.59 -11.04
N CYS A 104 0.63 6.73 -11.19
CA CYS A 104 0.16 7.23 -12.48
C CYS A 104 0.67 8.65 -12.71
N GLU A 105 1.02 8.95 -13.96
CA GLU A 105 1.57 10.25 -14.33
C GLU A 105 0.59 11.40 -14.06
N ASN A 106 1.08 12.52 -13.52
CA ASN A 106 0.31 13.68 -13.10
C ASN A 106 -0.83 13.40 -12.10
N GLY A 107 -0.79 12.23 -11.45
CA GLY A 107 -1.86 11.76 -10.59
C GLY A 107 -1.39 11.35 -9.21
N ILE A 108 -1.42 10.07 -8.94
CA ILE A 108 -1.33 9.49 -7.61
C ILE A 108 -0.09 8.60 -7.48
N ALA A 109 0.62 8.72 -6.37
CA ALA A 109 1.68 7.83 -5.92
C ALA A 109 1.15 6.92 -4.79
N ILE A 110 1.31 5.61 -4.91
CA ILE A 110 0.81 4.64 -3.92
C ILE A 110 1.96 3.85 -3.32
N GLU A 111 1.99 3.76 -2.00
CA GLU A 111 2.86 2.89 -1.21
C GLU A 111 2.01 1.91 -0.40
N VAL A 112 2.28 0.61 -0.52
CA VAL A 112 1.57 -0.46 0.20
C VAL A 112 2.52 -1.08 1.22
N ALA A 113 2.38 -0.72 2.49
CA ALA A 113 3.36 -1.00 3.52
C ALA A 113 2.84 -1.96 4.59
N PHE A 114 3.30 -3.20 4.52
CA PHE A 114 3.10 -4.23 5.54
C PHE A 114 4.41 -4.63 6.24
N ASN A 115 5.46 -3.82 6.06
CA ASN A 115 6.77 -4.02 6.63
C ASN A 115 6.87 -3.48 8.08
N HIS A 116 8.07 -3.54 8.66
CA HIS A 116 8.31 -3.13 10.04
C HIS A 116 7.93 -1.67 10.29
N GLY A 117 7.38 -1.42 11.48
CA GLY A 117 6.90 -0.10 11.88
C GLY A 117 7.97 1.00 11.91
N GLU A 118 9.25 0.65 11.88
CA GLU A 118 10.38 1.59 11.73
C GLU A 118 10.42 2.21 10.32
N ALA A 119 9.90 1.50 9.32
CA ALA A 119 9.85 1.98 7.94
C ALA A 119 8.68 2.95 7.67
N ILE A 120 7.78 3.20 8.63
CA ILE A 120 6.60 4.08 8.42
C ILE A 120 7.02 5.45 7.90
N ALA A 121 7.98 6.09 8.55
CA ALA A 121 8.42 7.43 8.16
C ALA A 121 9.01 7.45 6.75
N TRP A 122 9.80 6.43 6.42
CA TRP A 122 10.40 6.25 5.10
C TRP A 122 9.34 6.05 4.01
N ASN A 123 8.37 5.18 4.26
CA ASN A 123 7.31 4.90 3.31
C ASN A 123 6.35 6.09 3.11
N LEU A 124 6.10 6.89 4.16
CA LEU A 124 5.31 8.12 4.06
C LEU A 124 6.02 9.22 3.25
N ILE A 125 7.36 9.26 3.28
CA ILE A 125 8.14 10.25 2.54
C ILE A 125 8.17 9.96 1.03
N LYS A 126 8.13 8.72 0.60
CA LYS A 126 8.21 8.36 -0.82
C LYS A 126 7.16 9.07 -1.70
N PRO A 127 5.85 9.05 -1.37
CA PRO A 127 4.86 9.82 -2.12
C PRO A 127 5.11 11.33 -2.10
N CYS A 128 5.67 11.87 -1.00
CA CYS A 128 6.06 13.28 -0.96
C CYS A 128 7.17 13.59 -1.96
N LEU A 129 8.22 12.77 -1.99
CA LEU A 129 9.33 12.93 -2.93
C LEU A 129 8.86 12.84 -4.39
N ALA A 130 7.90 11.96 -4.69
CA ALA A 130 7.32 11.85 -6.03
C ALA A 130 6.46 13.07 -6.43
N SER A 131 5.93 13.80 -5.45
CA SER A 131 5.01 14.93 -5.68
C SER A 131 5.69 16.30 -5.58
N GLU A 132 6.79 16.43 -4.84
CA GLU A 132 7.46 17.72 -4.65
C GLU A 132 8.10 18.23 -5.93
N LEU A 133 7.94 19.53 -6.18
CA LEU A 133 8.62 20.26 -7.26
C LEU A 133 10.04 20.61 -6.82
N ASN A 134 10.91 19.62 -6.76
CA ASN A 134 12.35 19.83 -6.54
C ASN A 134 13.12 19.75 -7.88
N HIS A 135 14.38 20.07 -7.87
CA HIS A 135 15.22 20.10 -9.09
C HIS A 135 15.66 18.70 -9.58
N VAL A 136 15.18 17.63 -8.93
CA VAL A 136 15.53 16.27 -9.33
C VAL A 136 14.51 15.76 -10.34
N GLN A 137 14.98 15.22 -11.46
CA GLN A 137 14.11 14.62 -12.46
C GLN A 137 13.42 13.36 -11.91
N LYS A 138 12.12 13.26 -12.16
CA LYS A 138 11.27 12.15 -11.73
C LYS A 138 10.81 11.33 -12.92
N THR A 139 10.56 10.06 -12.67
CA THR A 139 9.91 9.18 -13.67
C THR A 139 8.50 9.69 -13.94
N PHE A 140 7.72 9.93 -12.87
CA PHE A 140 6.41 10.56 -12.93
C PHE A 140 6.32 11.67 -11.89
N GLN A 141 5.82 12.84 -12.31
CA GLN A 141 5.39 13.87 -11.37
C GLN A 141 4.00 13.48 -10.85
N THR A 142 3.85 13.28 -9.54
CA THR A 142 2.56 13.00 -8.93
C THR A 142 2.03 14.21 -8.16
N ARG A 143 0.79 14.16 -7.67
CA ARG A 143 0.11 15.26 -6.98
C ARG A 143 -0.45 14.85 -5.63
N ILE A 144 -0.82 13.59 -5.50
CA ILE A 144 -1.45 13.00 -4.30
C ILE A 144 -0.71 11.72 -3.92
N GLY A 145 -0.51 11.53 -2.63
CA GLY A 145 -0.07 10.27 -2.07
C GLY A 145 -1.24 9.38 -1.64
N VAL A 146 -1.05 8.07 -1.70
CA VAL A 146 -1.88 7.08 -1.03
C VAL A 146 -0.95 6.13 -0.27
N TYR A 147 -1.20 5.98 1.02
CA TYR A 147 -0.47 5.03 1.87
C TYR A 147 -1.42 3.96 2.35
N VAL A 148 -1.15 2.71 2.02
CA VAL A 148 -1.97 1.55 2.40
C VAL A 148 -1.25 0.73 3.44
N CYS A 149 -1.90 0.46 4.56
CA CYS A 149 -1.38 -0.40 5.62
C CYS A 149 -2.51 -1.24 6.25
N ALA A 150 -2.17 -2.10 7.19
CA ALA A 150 -3.14 -2.87 7.94
C ALA A 150 -3.57 -2.11 9.21
N THR A 151 -4.83 -2.23 9.63
CA THR A 151 -5.24 -1.88 11.00
C THR A 151 -4.66 -2.87 12.00
N ASP A 152 -4.63 -2.53 13.29
CA ASP A 152 -4.21 -3.48 14.34
C ASP A 152 -5.10 -4.73 14.38
N GLU A 153 -6.39 -4.60 14.04
CA GLU A 153 -7.30 -5.73 13.91
C GLU A 153 -6.96 -6.63 12.72
N MET A 154 -6.70 -6.03 11.56
CA MET A 154 -6.26 -6.74 10.37
C MET A 154 -4.94 -7.48 10.60
N LYS A 155 -4.00 -6.87 11.31
CA LYS A 155 -2.73 -7.52 11.69
C LYS A 155 -2.98 -8.81 12.47
N ARG A 156 -3.89 -8.77 13.45
CA ARG A 156 -4.25 -9.96 14.24
C ARG A 156 -4.94 -11.00 13.39
N ALA A 157 -5.97 -10.63 12.64
CA ALA A 157 -6.76 -11.54 11.80
C ALA A 157 -5.94 -12.18 10.68
N GLY A 158 -5.06 -11.43 10.05
CA GLY A 158 -4.23 -11.86 8.93
C GLY A 158 -2.88 -12.47 9.32
N ASN A 159 -2.60 -12.57 10.62
CA ASN A 159 -1.33 -13.05 11.18
C ASN A 159 -0.11 -12.32 10.59
N PHE A 160 -0.16 -11.00 10.57
CA PHE A 160 0.98 -10.17 10.21
C PHE A 160 2.07 -10.24 11.29
N ASP A 161 3.29 -9.89 10.91
CA ASP A 161 4.37 -9.72 11.88
C ASP A 161 3.97 -8.70 12.94
N SER A 162 4.23 -8.99 14.20
CA SER A 162 3.94 -8.08 15.32
C SER A 162 4.68 -6.74 15.19
N ALA A 163 5.88 -6.74 14.62
CA ALA A 163 6.68 -5.55 14.37
C ALA A 163 6.17 -4.71 13.18
N SER A 164 5.26 -5.22 12.35
CA SER A 164 4.69 -4.46 11.22
C SER A 164 4.01 -3.17 11.69
N GLY A 165 4.14 -2.12 10.88
CA GLY A 165 3.39 -0.89 11.06
C GLY A 165 1.88 -1.13 11.01
N SER A 166 1.11 -0.29 11.71
CA SER A 166 -0.35 -0.31 11.63
C SER A 166 -0.90 1.07 11.32
N TYR A 167 -2.14 1.11 10.82
CA TYR A 167 -2.88 2.34 10.56
C TYR A 167 -2.89 3.27 11.78
N GLU A 168 -3.16 2.73 12.95
CA GLU A 168 -3.19 3.47 14.21
C GLU A 168 -1.80 4.03 14.57
N LYS A 169 -0.74 3.29 14.26
CA LYS A 169 0.64 3.77 14.43
C LYS A 169 0.97 4.86 13.41
N VAL A 170 0.57 4.70 12.15
CA VAL A 170 0.75 5.73 11.10
C VAL A 170 0.09 7.04 11.51
N LEU A 171 -1.15 7.02 11.99
CA LEU A 171 -1.84 8.23 12.43
C LEU A 171 -1.09 8.97 13.54
N ARG A 172 -0.36 8.27 14.42
CA ARG A 172 0.50 8.90 15.45
C ARG A 172 1.77 9.53 14.88
N TYR A 173 2.24 9.09 13.70
CA TYR A 173 3.39 9.68 13.01
C TYR A 173 3.05 10.98 12.28
N LEU A 174 1.80 11.15 11.83
CA LEU A 174 1.42 12.30 11.00
C LEU A 174 1.63 13.66 11.71
N PRO A 175 1.19 13.89 12.97
CA PRO A 175 1.34 15.19 13.60
C PRO A 175 2.80 15.66 13.73
N PRO A 176 3.75 14.86 14.26
CA PRO A 176 5.13 15.29 14.37
C PRO A 176 5.84 15.43 13.01
N MET A 177 5.34 14.75 11.96
CA MET A 177 5.90 14.80 10.62
C MET A 177 5.18 15.80 9.69
N MET A 178 4.30 16.65 10.22
CA MET A 178 3.47 17.54 9.41
C MET A 178 4.26 18.43 8.44
N ASN A 179 5.44 18.89 8.86
CA ASN A 179 6.28 19.77 8.04
C ASN A 179 7.07 19.01 6.95
N GLN A 180 7.31 17.72 7.15
CA GLN A 180 8.01 16.86 6.21
C GLN A 180 7.06 16.22 5.20
N LEU A 181 5.83 15.94 5.63
CA LEU A 181 4.79 15.35 4.78
C LEU A 181 3.97 16.46 4.11
N THR A 182 4.58 17.09 3.13
CA THR A 182 4.04 18.28 2.42
C THR A 182 2.93 17.93 1.45
N THR A 183 2.91 16.71 0.94
CA THR A 183 1.95 16.23 -0.06
C THR A 183 0.63 15.81 0.60
N PRO A 184 -0.53 16.23 0.03
CA PRO A 184 -1.82 15.67 0.42
C PRO A 184 -1.85 14.15 0.22
N MET A 185 -2.32 13.41 1.25
CA MET A 185 -2.23 11.95 1.22
C MET A 185 -3.46 11.27 1.83
N MET A 186 -3.98 10.26 1.16
CA MET A 186 -4.95 9.33 1.73
C MET A 186 -4.20 8.22 2.49
N ILE A 187 -4.50 8.07 3.77
CA ILE A 187 -4.00 6.96 4.59
C ILE A 187 -5.12 5.93 4.68
N ILE A 188 -4.87 4.73 4.20
CA ILE A 188 -5.84 3.63 4.12
C ILE A 188 -5.41 2.52 5.07
N GLY A 189 -6.28 2.18 6.00
CA GLY A 189 -6.12 1.05 6.92
C GLY A 189 -7.02 -0.10 6.53
N LEU A 190 -6.46 -1.20 6.02
CA LEU A 190 -7.23 -2.38 5.67
C LEU A 190 -7.81 -3.03 6.92
N THR A 191 -9.11 -3.34 6.88
CA THR A 191 -9.82 -4.01 7.96
C THR A 191 -9.81 -5.54 7.78
N PRO A 192 -10.06 -6.32 8.84
CA PRO A 192 -10.09 -7.78 8.76
C PRO A 192 -11.02 -8.31 7.66
N PRO A 193 -10.71 -9.50 7.11
CA PRO A 193 -11.68 -10.25 6.31
C PRO A 193 -12.95 -10.57 7.14
N ASP A 194 -14.09 -10.60 6.45
CA ASP A 194 -15.39 -10.81 7.10
C ASP A 194 -15.66 -12.30 7.39
N THR A 195 -15.04 -13.21 6.63
CA THR A 195 -15.40 -14.65 6.63
C THR A 195 -14.31 -15.58 7.12
N PHE A 196 -13.10 -15.08 7.39
CA PHE A 196 -11.99 -15.91 7.83
C PHE A 196 -10.93 -15.12 8.62
N ARG A 197 -10.10 -15.86 9.30
CA ARG A 197 -8.84 -15.38 9.91
C ARG A 197 -7.74 -16.42 9.72
N ILE A 198 -6.50 -16.03 9.95
CA ILE A 198 -5.37 -16.95 10.04
C ILE A 198 -5.19 -17.35 11.50
N ASP A 199 -5.22 -18.63 11.78
CA ASP A 199 -4.94 -19.15 13.12
C ASP A 199 -3.50 -18.87 13.53
N ALA A 200 -3.32 -18.34 14.74
CA ALA A 200 -2.00 -17.91 15.22
C ALA A 200 -1.03 -19.06 15.52
N VAL A 201 -1.53 -20.30 15.70
CA VAL A 201 -0.72 -21.48 16.00
C VAL A 201 -0.44 -22.29 14.73
N THR A 202 -1.50 -22.72 14.06
CA THR A 202 -1.40 -23.59 12.88
C THR A 202 -0.99 -22.85 11.62
N LYS A 203 -1.17 -21.52 11.59
CA LYS A 203 -0.97 -20.66 10.40
C LYS A 203 -1.86 -21.09 9.24
N ASP A 204 -3.04 -21.59 9.56
CA ASP A 204 -4.07 -21.99 8.59
C ASP A 204 -5.25 -21.03 8.58
N ILE A 205 -6.02 -21.09 7.50
CA ILE A 205 -7.28 -20.36 7.38
C ILE A 205 -8.33 -21.04 8.28
N VAL A 206 -8.96 -20.25 9.11
CA VAL A 206 -10.14 -20.62 9.91
C VAL A 206 -11.30 -19.74 9.48
N ARG A 207 -12.40 -20.34 9.04
CA ARG A 207 -13.66 -19.65 8.74
C ARG A 207 -14.29 -19.14 10.04
N ILE A 208 -14.94 -18.00 9.99
CA ILE A 208 -15.67 -17.36 11.09
C ILE A 208 -17.12 -17.11 10.70
#